data_505fc70074792f9d5cd87bdcef2fb75d
#
_entry.id   505fc70074792f9d5cd87bdcef2fb75d
#
_cell.length_a   1.000
_cell.length_b   1.000
_cell.length_c   1.000
_cell.angle_alpha   90.00
_cell.angle_beta   90.00
_cell.angle_gamma   90.00
#
_symmetry.space_group_name_H-M   'P 1'
#
loop_
_entity.id
_entity.type
_entity.pdbx_description
1 polymer ?
#
loop_
_entity_poly.entity_id
_entity_poly.type
_entity_poly.pdbx_seq_one_letter_code
_entity_poly.pdbx_strand_id
1 'polypeptide(L)'
;MAVAEVLTSLGLAEERTLMGAERTLMAWIRTGLSMVSFGFTIYKFLLYVRESLSTDVLPPQGPRRFGIFLIGLGTASMILGLLDYYRRAKQLNEESRHARWSLVLVVGALSVMLGLFLFFTILTHKEVF
;
A
#
# COMPACT_ATOMS: atom_id res chain seq x y z
N MET A 1 29.67 -33.82 -4.32
CA MET A 1 30.11 -32.43 -4.08
C MET A 1 29.47 -31.42 -5.02
N ALA A 2 29.45 -31.66 -6.34
CA ALA A 2 28.84 -30.75 -7.30
C ALA A 2 27.34 -30.52 -7.06
N VAL A 3 26.59 -31.55 -6.66
CA VAL A 3 25.15 -31.43 -6.38
C VAL A 3 24.89 -30.56 -5.15
N ALA A 4 25.71 -30.69 -4.09
CA ALA A 4 25.56 -29.85 -2.89
C ALA A 4 25.86 -28.38 -3.18
N GLU A 5 26.86 -28.09 -4.01
CA GLU A 5 27.16 -26.71 -4.45
C GLU A 5 26.04 -26.12 -5.28
N VAL A 6 25.49 -26.89 -6.22
CA VAL A 6 24.34 -26.46 -7.04
C VAL A 6 23.12 -26.18 -6.17
N LEU A 7 22.80 -27.07 -5.20
CA LEU A 7 21.69 -26.87 -4.28
C LEU A 7 21.88 -25.62 -3.41
N THR A 8 23.10 -25.39 -2.92
CA THR A 8 23.43 -24.19 -2.14
C THR A 8 23.30 -22.92 -2.99
N SER A 9 23.78 -22.93 -4.23
CA SER A 9 23.67 -21.78 -5.14
C SER A 9 22.22 -21.50 -5.53
N LEU A 10 21.38 -22.52 -5.72
CA LEU A 10 19.94 -22.35 -5.97
C LEU A 10 19.23 -21.76 -4.76
N GLY A 11 19.56 -22.21 -3.55
CA GLY A 11 19.03 -21.63 -2.32
C GLY A 11 19.38 -20.16 -2.13
N LEU A 12 20.62 -19.80 -2.45
CA LEU A 12 21.07 -18.40 -2.41
C LEU A 12 20.38 -17.56 -3.49
N ALA A 13 20.15 -18.10 -4.68
CA ALA A 13 19.44 -17.42 -5.74
C ALA A 13 17.98 -17.17 -5.37
N GLU A 14 17.30 -18.14 -4.76
CA GLU A 14 15.94 -17.99 -4.27
C GLU A 14 15.87 -16.93 -3.18
N GLU A 15 16.80 -16.91 -2.23
CA GLU A 15 16.87 -15.91 -1.18
C GLU A 15 17.06 -14.52 -1.75
N ARG A 16 17.94 -14.33 -2.73
CA ARG A 16 18.14 -13.05 -3.42
C ARG A 16 16.87 -12.59 -4.14
N THR A 17 16.18 -13.51 -4.78
CA THR A 17 14.92 -13.21 -5.47
C THR A 17 13.85 -12.77 -4.47
N LEU A 18 13.76 -13.45 -3.31
CA LEU A 18 12.83 -13.09 -2.25
C LEU A 18 13.13 -11.71 -1.67
N MET A 19 14.41 -11.41 -1.42
CA MET A 19 14.84 -10.08 -0.94
C MET A 19 14.52 -8.99 -1.95
N GLY A 20 14.70 -9.25 -3.24
CA GLY A 20 14.32 -8.34 -4.32
C GLY A 20 12.83 -8.08 -4.35
N ALA A 21 12.02 -9.13 -4.18
CA ALA A 21 10.56 -9.02 -4.10
C ALA A 21 10.12 -8.21 -2.87
N GLU A 22 10.76 -8.41 -1.72
CA GLU A 22 10.49 -7.63 -0.51
C GLU A 22 10.79 -6.15 -0.70
N ARG A 23 11.91 -5.81 -1.33
CA ARG A 23 12.27 -4.42 -1.63
C ARG A 23 11.24 -3.77 -2.55
N THR A 24 10.80 -4.50 -3.56
CA THR A 24 9.78 -4.03 -4.50
C THR A 24 8.46 -3.79 -3.78
N LEU A 25 8.04 -4.71 -2.91
CA LEU A 25 6.82 -4.56 -2.11
C LEU A 25 6.90 -3.35 -1.17
N MET A 26 8.04 -3.16 -0.50
CA MET A 26 8.26 -1.99 0.37
C MET A 26 8.18 -0.68 -0.41
N ALA A 27 8.68 -0.66 -1.65
CA ALA A 27 8.54 0.49 -2.53
C ALA A 27 7.07 0.77 -2.89
N TRP A 28 6.30 -0.25 -3.21
CA TRP A 28 4.85 -0.13 -3.47
C TRP A 28 4.09 0.40 -2.25
N ILE A 29 4.39 -0.15 -1.06
CA ILE A 29 3.77 0.29 0.20
C ILE A 29 4.10 1.75 0.48
N ARG A 30 5.37 2.13 0.33
CA ARG A 30 5.80 3.52 0.55
C ARG A 30 5.07 4.48 -0.36
N THR A 31 5.00 4.17 -1.65
CA THR A 31 4.29 4.98 -2.63
C THR A 31 2.81 5.06 -2.31
N GLY A 32 2.19 3.94 -2.00
CA GLY A 32 0.78 3.87 -1.64
C GLY A 32 0.45 4.66 -0.39
N LEU A 33 1.25 4.50 0.68
CA LEU A 33 1.07 5.26 1.93
C LEU A 33 1.27 6.76 1.71
N SER A 34 2.23 7.15 0.88
CA SER A 34 2.44 8.56 0.54
C SER A 34 1.23 9.15 -0.17
N MET A 35 0.66 8.43 -1.12
CA MET A 35 -0.55 8.85 -1.83
C MET A 35 -1.75 8.94 -0.90
N VAL A 36 -1.94 7.95 -0.02
CA VAL A 36 -3.02 7.95 0.97
C VAL A 36 -2.88 9.11 1.93
N SER A 37 -1.68 9.32 2.47
CA SER A 37 -1.41 10.42 3.40
C SER A 37 -1.61 11.78 2.76
N PHE A 38 -1.11 11.94 1.54
CA PHE A 38 -1.24 13.17 0.78
C PHE A 38 -2.71 13.46 0.44
N GLY A 39 -3.44 12.45 -0.02
CA GLY A 39 -4.85 12.57 -0.32
C GLY A 39 -5.69 12.95 0.90
N PHE A 40 -5.42 12.32 2.04
CA PHE A 40 -6.09 12.63 3.30
C PHE A 40 -5.77 14.05 3.77
N THR A 41 -4.50 14.46 3.70
CA THR A 41 -4.05 15.80 4.09
C THR A 41 -4.71 16.88 3.23
N ILE A 42 -4.73 16.69 1.91
CA ILE A 42 -5.39 17.63 1.00
C ILE A 42 -6.88 17.72 1.30
N TYR A 43 -7.53 16.58 1.48
CA TYR A 43 -8.96 16.54 1.81
C TYR A 43 -9.27 17.33 3.08
N LYS A 44 -8.53 17.07 4.15
CA LYS A 44 -8.72 17.77 5.44
C LYS A 44 -8.35 19.25 5.36
N PHE A 45 -7.26 19.57 4.69
CA PHE A 45 -6.80 20.94 4.54
C PHE A 45 -7.81 21.79 3.77
N LEU A 46 -8.30 21.31 2.64
CA LEU A 46 -9.27 22.02 1.83
C LEU A 46 -10.62 22.15 2.54
N LEU A 47 -11.00 21.12 3.30
CA LEU A 47 -12.20 21.18 4.14
C LEU A 47 -12.07 22.27 5.21
N TYR A 48 -10.91 22.33 5.88
CA TYR A 48 -10.61 23.33 6.89
C TYR A 48 -10.62 24.77 6.31
N VAL A 49 -9.98 24.97 5.17
CA VAL A 49 -9.95 26.27 4.48
C VAL A 49 -11.38 26.71 4.10
N ARG A 50 -12.18 25.79 3.61
CA ARG A 50 -13.57 26.06 3.26
C ARG A 50 -14.39 26.52 4.47
N GLU A 51 -14.26 25.82 5.60
CA GLU A 51 -14.97 26.17 6.83
C GLU A 51 -14.50 27.50 7.43
N SER A 52 -13.18 27.75 7.42
CA SER A 52 -12.59 28.94 8.03
C SER A 52 -12.83 30.20 7.23
N LEU A 53 -12.80 30.14 5.91
CA LEU A 53 -12.88 31.32 5.04
C LEU A 53 -14.31 31.66 4.58
N SER A 54 -15.27 30.79 4.81
CA SER A 54 -16.67 30.95 4.38
C SER A 54 -16.79 31.34 2.91
N THR A 55 -15.83 30.93 2.08
CA THR A 55 -15.78 31.31 0.67
C THR A 55 -16.37 30.19 -0.20
N ASP A 56 -17.33 30.58 -1.05
CA ASP A 56 -17.90 29.71 -2.07
C ASP A 56 -16.97 29.50 -3.28
N VAL A 57 -15.70 29.88 -3.16
CA VAL A 57 -14.72 29.85 -4.25
C VAL A 57 -14.35 28.42 -4.66
N LEU A 58 -14.41 27.47 -3.72
CA LEU A 58 -14.10 26.06 -4.02
C LEU A 58 -15.39 25.25 -4.13
N PRO A 59 -15.57 24.49 -5.23
CA PRO A 59 -16.73 23.61 -5.34
C PRO A 59 -16.74 22.59 -4.20
N PRO A 60 -17.89 22.36 -3.54
CA PRO A 60 -17.96 21.52 -2.34
C PRO A 60 -17.57 20.06 -2.59
N GLN A 61 -17.55 19.63 -3.83
CA GLN A 61 -17.25 18.25 -4.20
C GLN A 61 -15.83 18.03 -4.74
N GLY A 62 -15.13 19.11 -5.16
CA GLY A 62 -13.81 19.02 -5.77
C GLY A 62 -12.74 18.41 -4.86
N PRO A 63 -12.50 18.96 -3.66
CA PRO A 63 -11.49 18.47 -2.74
C PRO A 63 -11.74 17.02 -2.30
N ARG A 64 -13.01 16.70 -2.09
CA ARG A 64 -13.42 15.36 -1.69
C ARG A 64 -13.16 14.33 -2.79
N ARG A 65 -13.53 14.64 -4.03
CA ARG A 65 -13.29 13.74 -5.17
C ARG A 65 -11.81 13.50 -5.38
N PHE A 66 -11.01 14.55 -5.29
CA PHE A 66 -9.57 14.45 -5.47
C PHE A 66 -8.93 13.61 -4.36
N GLY A 67 -9.30 13.84 -3.10
CA GLY A 67 -8.82 13.07 -1.96
C GLY A 67 -9.20 11.59 -2.05
N ILE A 68 -10.46 11.29 -2.38
CA ILE A 68 -10.94 9.91 -2.57
C ILE A 68 -10.18 9.23 -3.70
N PHE A 69 -9.99 9.91 -4.82
CA PHE A 69 -9.24 9.39 -5.96
C PHE A 69 -7.82 9.04 -5.57
N LEU A 70 -7.12 9.93 -4.86
CA LEU A 70 -5.75 9.73 -4.47
C LEU A 70 -5.60 8.59 -3.45
N ILE A 71 -6.49 8.53 -2.46
CA ILE A 71 -6.51 7.46 -1.45
C ILE A 71 -6.84 6.11 -2.13
N GLY A 72 -7.80 6.10 -3.04
CA GLY A 72 -8.15 4.90 -3.80
C GLY A 72 -6.99 4.40 -4.65
N LEU A 73 -6.30 5.32 -5.33
CA LEU A 73 -5.13 4.98 -6.15
C LEU A 73 -3.98 4.43 -5.29
N GLY A 74 -3.71 5.05 -4.14
CA GLY A 74 -2.69 4.58 -3.20
C GLY A 74 -3.01 3.21 -2.63
N THR A 75 -4.26 2.98 -2.24
CA THR A 75 -4.72 1.68 -1.73
C THR A 75 -4.64 0.61 -2.82
N ALA A 76 -5.07 0.92 -4.03
CA ALA A 76 -4.97 0.00 -5.17
C ALA A 76 -3.50 -0.36 -5.46
N SER A 77 -2.61 0.62 -5.41
CA SER A 77 -1.16 0.41 -5.56
C SER A 77 -0.63 -0.59 -4.53
N MET A 78 -1.01 -0.43 -3.25
CA MET A 78 -0.59 -1.34 -2.18
C MET A 78 -1.13 -2.75 -2.40
N ILE A 79 -2.38 -2.88 -2.81
CA ILE A 79 -2.99 -4.18 -3.11
C ILE A 79 -2.27 -4.87 -4.28
N LEU A 80 -1.99 -4.13 -5.34
CA LEU A 80 -1.24 -4.66 -6.50
C LEU A 80 0.16 -5.12 -6.11
N GLY A 81 0.86 -4.33 -5.30
CA GLY A 81 2.18 -4.69 -4.78
C GLY A 81 2.13 -5.96 -3.93
N LEU A 82 1.14 -6.08 -3.07
CA LEU A 82 0.95 -7.26 -2.22
C LEU A 82 0.64 -8.51 -3.05
N LEU A 83 -0.21 -8.38 -4.06
CA LEU A 83 -0.52 -9.49 -4.99
C LEU A 83 0.70 -9.91 -5.80
N ASP A 84 1.50 -8.96 -6.28
CA ASP A 84 2.73 -9.26 -7.00
C ASP A 84 3.73 -10.00 -6.12
N TYR A 85 3.90 -9.55 -4.88
CA TYR A 85 4.74 -10.24 -3.89
C TYR A 85 4.24 -11.66 -3.61
N TYR A 86 2.94 -11.81 -3.42
CA TYR A 86 2.33 -13.11 -3.17
C TYR A 86 2.56 -14.08 -4.34
N ARG A 87 2.39 -13.61 -5.57
CA ARG A 87 2.64 -14.43 -6.77
C ARG A 87 4.09 -14.87 -6.86
N ARG A 88 5.04 -13.97 -6.61
CA ARG A 88 6.47 -14.27 -6.63
C ARG A 88 6.87 -15.21 -5.50
N ALA A 89 6.35 -15.00 -4.30
CA ALA A 89 6.62 -15.85 -3.15
C ALA A 89 6.05 -17.25 -3.32
N LYS A 90 4.92 -17.40 -3.99
CA LYS A 90 4.31 -18.70 -4.27
C LYS A 90 5.15 -19.59 -5.21
N GLN A 91 5.98 -18.98 -6.06
CA GLN A 91 6.89 -19.71 -6.95
C GLN A 91 8.14 -20.21 -6.24
N LEU A 92 8.41 -19.77 -5.02
CA LEU A 92 9.58 -20.12 -4.25
C LEU A 92 9.30 -21.27 -3.27
N ASN A 93 10.37 -21.96 -2.84
CA ASN A 93 10.29 -23.13 -1.97
C ASN A 93 9.74 -22.78 -0.59
N GLU A 94 8.89 -23.68 -0.02
CA GLU A 94 8.15 -23.44 1.22
C GLU A 94 9.02 -23.16 2.45
N GLU A 95 10.21 -23.74 2.54
CA GLU A 95 11.09 -23.60 3.70
C GLU A 95 11.66 -22.20 3.87
N SER A 96 12.03 -21.53 2.77
CA SER A 96 12.56 -20.16 2.80
C SER A 96 11.47 -19.12 3.07
N ARG A 97 10.22 -19.51 2.94
CA ARG A 97 9.04 -18.67 2.92
C ARG A 97 8.47 -18.32 4.30
N HIS A 98 8.64 -19.21 5.29
CA HIS A 98 7.85 -19.11 6.53
C HIS A 98 8.21 -17.99 7.50
N ALA A 99 9.47 -17.63 7.66
CA ALA A 99 9.87 -16.66 8.68
C ALA A 99 9.74 -15.19 8.22
N ARG A 100 10.11 -14.90 6.98
CA ARG A 100 10.07 -13.53 6.42
C ARG A 100 8.71 -13.17 5.83
N TRP A 101 8.02 -14.17 5.34
CA TRP A 101 6.73 -14.00 4.68
C TRP A 101 5.66 -13.44 5.62
N SER A 102 5.66 -13.91 6.87
CA SER A 102 4.68 -13.45 7.85
C SER A 102 4.83 -11.97 8.19
N LEU A 103 6.06 -11.47 8.37
CA LEU A 103 6.32 -10.06 8.71
C LEU A 103 5.92 -9.11 7.58
N VAL A 104 6.36 -9.41 6.37
CA VAL A 104 6.10 -8.58 5.20
C VAL A 104 4.62 -8.55 4.86
N LEU A 105 3.95 -9.70 4.97
CA LEU A 105 2.50 -9.80 4.76
C LEU A 105 1.72 -9.04 5.83
N VAL A 106 2.15 -9.10 7.09
CA VAL A 106 1.50 -8.36 8.17
C VAL A 106 1.59 -6.85 7.92
N VAL A 107 2.77 -6.35 7.57
CA VAL A 107 2.96 -4.93 7.26
C VAL A 107 2.11 -4.52 6.04
N GLY A 108 2.12 -5.34 4.99
CA GLY A 108 1.31 -5.08 3.80
C GLY A 108 -0.18 -5.09 4.10
N ALA A 109 -0.65 -6.07 4.85
CA ALA A 109 -2.06 -6.18 5.24
C ALA A 109 -2.50 -5.01 6.11
N LEU A 110 -1.69 -4.62 7.10
CA LEU A 110 -1.97 -3.45 7.95
C LEU A 110 -2.06 -2.16 7.13
N SER A 111 -1.14 -1.99 6.17
CA SER A 111 -1.14 -0.82 5.27
C SER A 111 -2.39 -0.77 4.41
N VAL A 112 -2.81 -1.90 3.84
CA VAL A 112 -4.04 -2.01 3.05
C VAL A 112 -5.26 -1.74 3.91
N MET A 113 -5.31 -2.30 5.12
CA MET A 113 -6.41 -2.03 6.06
C MET A 113 -6.52 -0.55 6.41
N LEU A 114 -5.38 0.11 6.65
CA LEU A 114 -5.37 1.55 6.93
C LEU A 114 -5.91 2.35 5.74
N GLY A 115 -5.47 2.04 4.53
CA GLY A 115 -5.95 2.69 3.31
C GLY A 115 -7.46 2.50 3.11
N LEU A 116 -7.94 1.28 3.29
CA LEU A 116 -9.38 0.98 3.20
C LEU A 116 -10.17 1.68 4.29
N PHE A 117 -9.65 1.69 5.51
CA PHE A 117 -10.31 2.38 6.63
C PHE A 117 -10.47 3.87 6.34
N LEU A 118 -9.43 4.54 5.88
CA LEU A 118 -9.49 5.96 5.51
C LEU A 118 -10.44 6.20 4.34
N PHE A 119 -10.41 5.33 3.35
CA PHE A 119 -11.32 5.41 2.20
C PHE A 119 -12.78 5.31 2.63
N PHE A 120 -13.11 4.33 3.45
CA PHE A 120 -14.45 4.15 3.99
C PHE A 120 -14.88 5.31 4.89
N THR A 121 -13.98 5.82 5.72
CA THR A 121 -14.26 6.96 6.60
C THR A 121 -14.65 8.19 5.80
N ILE A 122 -13.93 8.47 4.71
CA ILE A 122 -14.24 9.61 3.86
C ILE A 122 -15.56 9.40 3.11
N LEU A 123 -15.85 8.17 2.67
CA LEU A 123 -17.12 7.86 2.00
C LEU A 123 -18.31 8.02 2.96
N THR A 124 -18.16 7.56 4.19
CA THR A 124 -19.24 7.60 5.20
C THR A 124 -19.49 9.01 5.72
N HIS A 125 -18.46 9.84 5.77
CA HIS A 125 -18.56 11.25 6.20
C HIS A 125 -19.40 12.13 5.28
N LYS A 126 -19.94 11.57 4.21
CA LYS A 126 -20.80 12.29 3.29
C LYS A 126 -22.10 12.79 3.94
N GLU A 127 -22.56 12.08 4.97
CA GLU A 127 -23.87 12.36 5.56
C GLU A 127 -23.83 13.34 6.74
N VAL A 128 -22.66 13.66 7.27
CA VAL A 128 -22.51 14.48 8.49
C VAL A 128 -22.26 15.97 8.17
N PHE A 129 -21.93 16.28 6.93
CA PHE A 129 -21.69 17.64 6.44
C PHE A 129 -22.30 17.82 5.06
#